data_4b9d9eb02434e49e731cf1483510cb75
#
_entry.id   4b9d9eb02434e49e731cf1483510cb75
#
_cell.length_a   1.000
_cell.length_b   1.000
_cell.length_c   1.000
_cell.angle_alpha   90.00
_cell.angle_beta   90.00
_cell.angle_gamma   90.00
#
_symmetry.space_group_name_H-M   'P 1'
#
loop_
_entity.id
_entity.type
_entity.pdbx_description
1 polymer ?
#
loop_
_entity_poly.entity_id
_entity_poly.type
_entity_poly.pdbx_seq_one_letter_code
_entity_poly.pdbx_strand_id
1 'polypeptide(L)'
;MCGKEQAIIKASAKQGSPNHQIVEWLVDRGATLVGTEDPQLLIQEYNYLKQILLASNNEEKKELLEQYEKAAPELLKKRDLYIRERIHKTLPPLGTGLLFLGLLHRVDELLPPDIRVSYLIYRLPFQRSFEMKLVK
;
A
#
# COMPACT_ATOMS: atom_id res chain seq x y z
N MET A 1 -0.27 -11.78 -8.30
CA MET A 1 -0.06 -12.40 -6.96
C MET A 1 1.23 -13.18 -7.01
N CYS A 2 2.08 -13.08 -6.00
CA CYS A 2 3.33 -13.84 -5.95
C CYS A 2 3.17 -15.24 -5.35
N GLY A 3 1.99 -15.58 -4.84
CA GLY A 3 1.67 -16.87 -4.20
C GLY A 3 2.28 -17.04 -2.80
N LYS A 4 2.91 -16.01 -2.26
CA LYS A 4 3.57 -16.03 -0.93
C LYS A 4 2.86 -15.13 0.09
N GLU A 5 1.72 -14.54 -0.26
CA GLU A 5 1.01 -13.54 0.54
C GLU A 5 0.71 -14.07 1.94
N GLN A 6 0.22 -15.30 2.04
CA GLN A 6 -0.11 -15.93 3.32
C GLN A 6 1.13 -16.15 4.21
N ALA A 7 2.24 -16.56 3.60
CA ALA A 7 3.50 -16.75 4.33
C ALA A 7 4.07 -15.41 4.82
N ILE A 8 3.98 -14.36 4.01
CA ILE A 8 4.42 -13.01 4.37
C ILE A 8 3.60 -12.50 5.55
N ILE A 9 2.27 -12.63 5.51
CA ILE A 9 1.39 -12.17 6.59
C ILE A 9 1.72 -12.88 7.89
N LYS A 10 1.83 -14.21 7.89
CA LYS A 10 2.19 -14.98 9.08
C LYS A 10 3.55 -14.58 9.65
N ALA A 11 4.55 -14.39 8.81
CA ALA A 11 5.87 -13.97 9.25
C ALA A 11 5.84 -12.57 9.88
N SER A 12 5.16 -11.60 9.24
CA SER A 12 5.07 -10.23 9.72
C SER A 12 4.19 -10.11 10.98
N ALA A 13 3.10 -10.86 11.08
CA ALA A 13 2.26 -10.94 12.27
C ALA A 13 3.07 -11.48 13.47
N LYS A 14 3.87 -12.53 13.26
CA LYS A 14 4.76 -13.10 14.28
C LYS A 14 5.84 -12.10 14.73
N GLN A 15 6.28 -11.21 13.84
CA GLN A 15 7.22 -10.13 14.15
C GLN A 15 6.56 -8.93 14.87
N GLY A 16 5.27 -9.01 15.18
CA GLY A 16 4.54 -8.00 15.94
C GLY A 16 3.88 -6.89 15.12
N SER A 17 3.75 -7.05 13.79
CA SER A 17 3.04 -6.07 12.95
C SER A 17 1.52 -6.11 13.23
N PRO A 18 0.91 -5.05 13.79
CA PRO A 18 -0.51 -5.05 14.13
C PRO A 18 -1.43 -5.26 12.93
N ASN A 19 -1.10 -4.63 11.80
CA ASN A 19 -1.88 -4.78 10.57
C ASN A 19 -1.91 -6.23 10.08
N HIS A 20 -0.75 -6.91 10.11
CA HIS A 20 -0.66 -8.31 9.69
C HIS A 20 -1.34 -9.26 10.68
N GLN A 21 -1.33 -8.95 11.98
CA GLN A 21 -2.10 -9.69 12.98
C GLN A 21 -3.61 -9.59 12.74
N ILE A 22 -4.11 -8.41 12.37
CA ILE A 22 -5.53 -8.21 12.00
C ILE A 22 -5.86 -9.04 10.75
N VAL A 23 -5.00 -9.00 9.73
CA VAL A 23 -5.22 -9.77 8.50
C VAL A 23 -5.21 -11.28 8.79
N GLU A 24 -4.25 -11.78 9.55
CA GLU A 24 -4.19 -13.18 9.96
C GLU A 24 -5.47 -13.59 10.72
N TRP A 25 -5.88 -12.78 11.69
CA TRP A 25 -7.12 -13.00 12.45
C TRP A 25 -8.37 -13.07 11.58
N LEU A 26 -8.46 -12.23 10.53
CA LEU A 26 -9.57 -12.26 9.56
C LEU A 26 -9.53 -13.51 8.69
N VAL A 27 -8.35 -13.88 8.20
CA VAL A 27 -8.16 -15.09 7.37
C VAL A 27 -8.54 -16.35 8.14
N ASP A 28 -8.16 -16.46 9.41
CA ASP A 28 -8.52 -17.58 10.29
C ASP A 28 -10.05 -17.68 10.52
N ARG A 29 -10.79 -16.60 10.24
CA ARG A 29 -12.26 -16.53 10.31
C ARG A 29 -12.95 -16.64 8.95
N GLY A 30 -12.21 -17.05 7.94
CA GLY A 30 -12.76 -17.33 6.61
C GLY A 30 -12.71 -16.14 5.64
N ALA A 31 -12.05 -15.03 5.97
CA ALA A 31 -11.82 -13.97 5.00
C ALA A 31 -10.86 -14.42 3.89
N THR A 32 -11.16 -14.05 2.67
CA THR A 32 -10.30 -14.32 1.52
C THR A 32 -9.16 -13.31 1.48
N LEU A 33 -7.92 -13.79 1.50
CA LEU A 33 -6.74 -12.97 1.34
C LEU A 33 -6.50 -12.68 -0.15
N VAL A 34 -6.39 -11.41 -0.50
CA VAL A 34 -6.14 -10.96 -1.87
C VAL A 34 -4.89 -10.09 -1.93
N GLY A 35 -3.92 -10.47 -2.76
CA GLY A 35 -2.79 -9.61 -3.09
C GLY A 35 -3.25 -8.50 -4.05
N THR A 36 -3.06 -7.25 -3.65
CA THR A 36 -3.49 -6.07 -4.38
C THR A 36 -2.37 -5.33 -5.08
N GLU A 37 -1.11 -5.61 -4.76
CA GLU A 37 0.04 -4.96 -5.36
C GLU A 37 0.60 -5.71 -6.57
N ASP A 38 1.15 -4.97 -7.54
CA ASP A 38 1.92 -5.53 -8.64
C ASP A 38 3.35 -5.80 -8.18
N PRO A 39 3.81 -7.06 -8.20
CA PRO A 39 5.18 -7.39 -7.78
C PRO A 39 6.27 -6.69 -8.60
N GLN A 40 6.02 -6.40 -9.89
CA GLN A 40 7.00 -5.73 -10.75
C GLN A 40 7.16 -4.26 -10.36
N LEU A 41 6.05 -3.57 -10.08
CA LEU A 41 6.09 -2.18 -9.62
C LEU A 41 6.75 -2.05 -8.25
N LEU A 42 6.50 -3.00 -7.34
CA LEU A 42 7.17 -3.06 -6.04
C LEU A 42 8.69 -3.30 -6.18
N ILE A 43 9.11 -4.19 -7.07
CA ILE A 43 10.53 -4.44 -7.36
C ILE A 43 11.18 -3.19 -7.96
N GLN A 44 10.49 -2.48 -8.84
CA GLN A 44 10.99 -1.24 -9.42
C GLN A 44 11.25 -0.18 -8.35
N GLU A 45 10.29 0.05 -7.46
CA GLU A 45 10.46 0.99 -6.34
C GLU A 45 11.59 0.55 -5.39
N TYR A 46 11.61 -0.74 -5.04
CA TYR A 46 12.67 -1.31 -4.21
C TYR A 46 14.07 -1.07 -4.81
N ASN A 47 14.21 -1.19 -6.12
CA ASN A 47 15.50 -0.97 -6.78
C ASN A 47 15.97 0.48 -6.68
N TYR A 48 15.06 1.47 -6.81
CA TYR A 48 15.38 2.87 -6.55
C TYR A 48 15.86 3.08 -5.11
N LEU A 49 15.10 2.61 -4.15
CA LEU A 49 15.44 2.77 -2.73
C LEU A 49 16.74 2.06 -2.37
N LYS A 50 16.97 0.87 -2.95
CA LYS A 50 18.22 0.13 -2.75
C LYS A 50 19.42 0.88 -3.29
N GLN A 51 19.35 1.46 -4.49
CA GLN A 51 20.43 2.27 -5.05
C GLN A 51 20.74 3.48 -4.17
N ILE A 52 19.73 4.19 -3.69
CA ILE A 52 19.87 5.31 -2.76
C ILE A 52 20.56 4.89 -1.45
N LEU A 53 20.21 3.73 -0.91
CA LEU A 53 20.80 3.18 0.32
C LEU A 53 22.28 2.76 0.13
N LEU A 54 22.64 2.31 -1.07
CA LEU A 54 23.98 1.82 -1.41
C LEU A 54 24.88 2.89 -2.01
N ALA A 55 24.40 4.12 -2.16
CA ALA A 55 25.19 5.23 -2.72
C ALA A 55 26.49 5.44 -1.94
N SER A 56 27.59 5.57 -2.68
CA SER A 56 28.94 5.63 -2.12
C SER A 56 29.29 6.98 -1.48
N ASN A 57 28.57 8.04 -1.86
CA ASN A 57 28.78 9.40 -1.37
C ASN A 57 27.48 10.23 -1.43
N ASN A 58 27.53 11.43 -0.85
CA ASN A 58 26.36 12.31 -0.75
C ASN A 58 25.90 12.88 -2.10
N GLU A 59 26.79 13.07 -3.05
CA GLU A 59 26.46 13.60 -4.39
C GLU A 59 25.68 12.55 -5.18
N GLU A 60 26.18 11.33 -5.25
CA GLU A 60 25.50 10.19 -5.87
C GLU A 60 24.12 9.95 -5.23
N LYS A 61 24.06 9.99 -3.89
CA LYS A 61 22.80 9.84 -3.16
C LYS A 61 21.77 10.92 -3.53
N LYS A 62 22.23 12.15 -3.69
CA LYS A 62 21.36 13.27 -4.09
C LYS A 62 20.83 13.09 -5.50
N GLU A 63 21.67 12.70 -6.46
CA GLU A 63 21.25 12.43 -7.83
C GLU A 63 20.22 11.30 -7.91
N LEU A 64 20.45 10.21 -7.18
CA LEU A 64 19.51 9.06 -7.11
C LEU A 64 18.19 9.44 -6.46
N LEU A 65 18.20 10.29 -5.43
CA LEU A 65 16.98 10.82 -4.82
C LEU A 65 16.18 11.67 -5.81
N GLU A 66 16.83 12.57 -6.55
CA GLU A 66 16.17 13.39 -7.56
C GLU A 66 15.56 12.53 -8.69
N GLN A 67 16.24 11.46 -9.09
CA GLN A 67 15.68 10.51 -10.06
C GLN A 67 14.46 9.79 -9.51
N TYR A 68 14.51 9.33 -8.26
CA TYR A 68 13.38 8.68 -7.60
C TYR A 68 12.19 9.64 -7.43
N GLU A 69 12.42 10.87 -6.97
CA GLU A 69 11.38 11.89 -6.79
C GLU A 69 10.64 12.20 -8.10
N LYS A 70 11.34 12.18 -9.24
CA LYS A 70 10.73 12.34 -10.57
C LYS A 70 9.91 11.12 -10.99
N ALA A 71 10.37 9.93 -10.64
CA ALA A 71 9.71 8.67 -11.03
C ALA A 71 8.55 8.27 -10.08
N ALA A 72 8.64 8.61 -8.80
CA ALA A 72 7.73 8.17 -7.76
C ALA A 72 6.25 8.50 -8.01
N PRO A 73 5.85 9.69 -8.49
CA PRO A 73 4.45 9.99 -8.75
C PRO A 73 3.81 9.08 -9.80
N GLU A 74 4.54 8.82 -10.89
CA GLU A 74 4.03 7.92 -11.95
C GLU A 74 4.01 6.46 -11.50
N LEU A 75 4.98 6.04 -10.72
CA LEU A 75 5.03 4.70 -10.14
C LEU A 75 3.87 4.48 -9.16
N LEU A 76 3.61 5.45 -8.28
CA LEU A 76 2.49 5.43 -7.35
C LEU A 76 1.15 5.35 -8.09
N LYS A 77 0.97 6.17 -9.13
CA LYS A 77 -0.23 6.16 -9.97
C LYS A 77 -0.47 4.80 -10.62
N LYS A 78 0.58 4.16 -11.16
CA LYS A 78 0.47 2.81 -11.73
C LYS A 78 0.07 1.78 -10.67
N ARG A 79 0.63 1.85 -9.48
CA ARG A 79 0.26 0.99 -8.35
C ARG A 79 -1.21 1.19 -7.97
N ASP A 80 -1.68 2.43 -7.85
CA ASP A 80 -3.07 2.74 -7.51
C ASP A 80 -4.05 2.19 -8.55
N LEU A 81 -3.73 2.33 -9.84
CA LEU A 81 -4.52 1.76 -10.92
C LEU A 81 -4.58 0.23 -10.86
N TYR A 82 -3.45 -0.42 -10.56
CA TYR A 82 -3.42 -1.86 -10.39
C TYR A 82 -4.23 -2.32 -9.19
N ILE A 83 -4.11 -1.64 -8.05
CA ILE A 83 -4.91 -1.93 -6.84
C ILE A 83 -6.41 -1.78 -7.14
N ARG A 84 -6.83 -0.70 -7.81
CA ARG A 84 -8.21 -0.52 -8.26
C ARG A 84 -8.71 -1.70 -9.10
N GLU A 85 -7.93 -2.12 -10.10
CA GLU A 85 -8.27 -3.27 -10.94
C GLU A 85 -8.39 -4.57 -10.14
N ARG A 86 -7.51 -4.77 -9.18
CA ARG A 86 -7.57 -5.93 -8.28
C ARG A 86 -8.84 -5.92 -7.45
N ILE A 87 -9.20 -4.78 -6.85
CA ILE A 87 -10.43 -4.63 -6.07
C ILE A 87 -11.65 -4.95 -6.96
N HIS A 88 -11.71 -4.33 -8.14
CA HIS A 88 -12.83 -4.54 -9.07
C HIS A 88 -13.01 -6.02 -9.48
N LYS A 89 -11.90 -6.75 -9.65
CA LYS A 89 -11.92 -8.17 -10.05
C LYS A 89 -12.20 -9.14 -8.91
N THR A 90 -11.96 -8.74 -7.67
CA THR A 90 -11.95 -9.69 -6.54
C THR A 90 -12.97 -9.39 -5.46
N LEU A 91 -13.47 -8.16 -5.36
CA LEU A 91 -14.52 -7.82 -4.42
C LEU A 91 -15.87 -8.30 -4.99
N PRO A 92 -16.55 -9.26 -4.35
CA PRO A 92 -17.83 -9.75 -4.85
C PRO A 92 -18.94 -8.68 -4.65
N PRO A 93 -20.02 -8.73 -5.43
CA PRO A 93 -21.19 -7.88 -5.21
C PRO A 93 -21.70 -8.00 -3.75
N LEU A 94 -21.99 -6.87 -3.13
CA LEU A 94 -22.38 -6.77 -1.71
C LEU A 94 -21.29 -7.24 -0.72
N GLY A 95 -20.09 -7.51 -1.21
CA GLY A 95 -18.96 -7.89 -0.37
C GLY A 95 -18.38 -6.71 0.42
N THR A 96 -17.70 -7.02 1.51
CA THR A 96 -16.93 -6.05 2.29
C THR A 96 -15.45 -6.42 2.22
N GLY A 97 -14.60 -5.46 1.89
CA GLY A 97 -13.15 -5.60 1.87
C GLY A 97 -12.47 -4.70 2.90
N LEU A 98 -11.37 -5.16 3.45
CA LEU A 98 -10.47 -4.34 4.27
C LEU A 98 -9.16 -4.18 3.52
N LEU A 99 -8.75 -2.94 3.26
CA LEU A 99 -7.55 -2.61 2.50
C LEU A 99 -6.58 -1.82 3.39
N PHE A 100 -5.33 -2.28 3.44
CA PHE A 100 -4.24 -1.59 4.12
C PHE A 100 -3.34 -0.93 3.07
N LEU A 101 -3.25 0.39 3.12
CA LEU A 101 -2.43 1.18 2.20
C LEU A 101 -1.54 2.17 2.93
N GLY A 102 -0.44 2.54 2.28
CA GLY A 102 0.36 3.70 2.69
C GLY A 102 -0.39 5.01 2.47
N LEU A 103 -0.04 6.04 3.24
CA LEU A 103 -0.74 7.35 3.25
C LEU A 103 -0.71 8.10 1.92
N LEU A 104 0.20 7.76 1.01
CA LEU A 104 0.33 8.45 -0.27
C LEU A 104 -0.61 7.91 -1.36
N HIS A 105 -1.18 6.74 -1.16
CA HIS A 105 -2.11 6.14 -2.10
C HIS A 105 -3.45 6.88 -2.15
N ARG A 106 -4.04 6.98 -3.34
CA ARG A 106 -5.34 7.61 -3.60
C ARG A 106 -6.28 6.69 -4.37
N VAL A 107 -6.30 5.43 -3.97
CA VAL A 107 -7.12 4.40 -4.62
C VAL A 107 -8.60 4.69 -4.51
N ASP A 108 -9.03 5.29 -3.41
CA ASP A 108 -10.41 5.72 -3.15
C ASP A 108 -10.97 6.64 -4.24
N GLU A 109 -10.14 7.56 -4.77
CA GLU A 109 -10.53 8.47 -5.86
C GLU A 109 -10.74 7.74 -7.21
N LEU A 110 -10.22 6.52 -7.33
CA LEU A 110 -10.26 5.72 -8.55
C LEU A 110 -11.36 4.64 -8.53
N LEU A 111 -11.97 4.40 -7.37
CA LEU A 111 -13.00 3.38 -7.24
C LEU A 111 -14.32 3.82 -7.86
N PRO A 112 -15.10 2.89 -8.44
CA PRO A 112 -16.40 3.21 -8.99
C PRO A 112 -17.41 3.60 -7.89
N PRO A 113 -18.47 4.37 -8.21
CA PRO A 113 -19.37 4.97 -7.23
C PRO A 113 -20.25 3.97 -6.47
N ASP A 114 -20.32 2.73 -6.92
CA ASP A 114 -21.02 1.63 -6.26
C ASP A 114 -20.19 1.02 -5.10
N ILE A 115 -18.93 1.37 -4.98
CA ILE A 115 -18.08 0.98 -3.85
C ILE A 115 -18.04 2.10 -2.82
N ARG A 116 -18.70 1.87 -1.67
CA ARG A 116 -18.61 2.81 -0.54
C ARG A 116 -17.31 2.64 0.21
N VAL A 117 -16.54 3.70 0.32
CA VAL A 117 -15.29 3.73 1.10
C VAL A 117 -15.54 4.31 2.49
N SER A 118 -14.97 3.69 3.51
CA SER A 118 -14.92 4.21 4.88
C SER A 118 -13.51 4.08 5.43
N TYR A 119 -13.02 5.11 6.09
CA TYR A 119 -11.67 5.12 6.63
C TYR A 119 -11.68 4.75 8.12
N LEU A 120 -10.83 3.79 8.48
CA LEU A 120 -10.54 3.47 9.87
C LEU A 120 -9.24 4.16 10.27
N ILE A 121 -9.33 5.38 10.77
CA ILE A 121 -8.16 6.12 11.26
C ILE A 121 -8.13 5.96 12.77
N TYR A 122 -7.23 5.13 13.27
CA TYR A 122 -6.98 5.04 14.69
C TYR A 122 -5.89 6.01 15.12
N ARG A 123 -5.36 6.59 15.74
CA ARG A 123 -4.35 7.63 16.04
C ARG A 123 -3.12 7.52 15.14
N LEU A 124 -2.85 8.57 14.39
CA LEU A 124 -1.53 8.76 13.79
C LEU A 124 -0.56 9.24 14.87
N PRO A 125 0.63 8.63 15.03
CA PRO A 125 1.61 9.05 16.05
C PRO A 125 2.22 10.44 15.81
N PHE A 126 1.89 11.09 14.68
CA PHE A 126 2.44 12.38 14.25
C PHE A 126 1.41 13.50 14.30
N GLN A 127 0.74 13.70 15.43
CA GLN A 127 -0.28 14.75 15.58
C GLN A 127 0.29 16.17 15.72
N ARG A 128 1.40 16.56 15.09
CA ARG A 128 1.92 17.91 15.24
C ARG A 128 2.03 18.79 14.01
N SER A 129 1.57 18.40 12.80
CA SER A 129 1.61 19.33 11.65
C SER A 129 0.74 18.98 10.43
N PHE A 130 -0.32 18.21 10.53
CA PHE A 130 -1.28 18.08 9.43
C PHE A 130 -2.65 18.58 9.86
N GLU A 131 -2.93 19.84 9.58
CA GLU A 131 -4.32 20.31 9.47
C GLU A 131 -4.92 19.70 8.20
N MET A 132 -5.57 18.54 8.34
CA MET A 132 -6.47 18.06 7.30
C MET A 132 -7.68 18.99 7.28
N LYS A 133 -7.79 19.86 6.28
CA LYS A 133 -9.05 20.51 5.96
C LYS A 133 -10.02 19.41 5.51
N LEU A 134 -10.92 19.04 6.41
CA LEU A 134 -12.12 18.29 6.07
C LEU A 134 -12.96 19.19 5.13
N VAL A 135 -12.94 18.89 3.86
CA VAL A 135 -13.91 19.46 2.91
C VAL A 135 -15.23 18.75 3.17
N LYS A 136 -16.24 19.57 3.52
CA LYS A 136 -17.62 19.12 3.73
C LYS A 136 -18.25 18.67 2.41
#